data_e252cdf54089bfa8127123ac29f3a641
#
_entry.id   e252cdf54089bfa8127123ac29f3a641
#
_cell.length_a   1.000
_cell.length_b   1.000
_cell.length_c   1.000
_cell.angle_alpha   90.00
_cell.angle_beta   90.00
_cell.angle_gamma   90.00
#
_symmetry.space_group_name_H-M   'P 1'
#
loop_
_entity.id
_entity.type
_entity.pdbx_description
1 polymer ?
#
loop_
_entity_poly.entity_id
_entity_poly.type
_entity_poly.pdbx_seq_one_letter_code
_entity_poly.pdbx_strand_id
1 'polypeptide(L)'
;LATLSARASSSQGQVHWAAGAQAAIVEESLLHDEWLAAHPAIPAEQGGIRRGAPSAVTMGYTNFLRATAAGEDYVVGAAAALPCYWLYLEIGYRLLEKTHEEHPYNAWISVYGGEEFAADVRRCVAVVEEAFEQASPNQRVAAARAYMSACLYERDFFDQAHRALR
;
A
#
# COMPACT_ATOMS: atom_id res chain seq x y z
N LEU A 1 7.29 -4.61 4.57
CA LEU A 1 6.49 -5.66 5.25
C LEU A 1 7.39 -6.70 5.90
N ALA A 2 8.39 -7.28 5.23
CA ALA A 2 9.32 -8.26 5.83
C ALA A 2 9.99 -7.77 7.12
N THR A 3 10.38 -6.49 7.18
CA THR A 3 10.93 -5.86 8.39
C THR A 3 9.90 -5.83 9.53
N LEU A 4 8.63 -5.54 9.23
CA LEU A 4 7.55 -5.57 10.22
C LEU A 4 7.28 -6.99 10.71
N SER A 5 7.32 -7.99 9.82
CA SER A 5 7.22 -9.39 10.20
C SER A 5 8.28 -9.79 11.23
N ALA A 6 9.55 -9.44 10.97
CA ALA A 6 10.67 -9.75 11.88
C ALA A 6 10.57 -9.03 13.23
N ARG A 7 9.84 -7.93 13.33
CA ARG A 7 9.70 -7.09 14.54
C ARG A 7 8.40 -7.28 15.29
N ALA A 8 7.42 -7.97 14.70
CA ALA A 8 6.14 -8.22 15.34
C ALA A 8 6.30 -9.11 16.57
N SER A 9 5.65 -8.72 17.68
CA SER A 9 5.69 -9.44 18.96
C SER A 9 4.77 -10.66 18.99
N SER A 10 3.73 -10.67 18.15
CA SER A 10 2.77 -11.77 18.04
C SER A 10 2.99 -12.62 16.80
N SER A 11 2.71 -13.92 16.90
CA SER A 11 2.72 -14.83 15.76
C SER A 11 1.75 -14.40 14.66
N GLN A 12 0.61 -13.84 15.04
CA GLN A 12 -0.38 -13.32 14.10
C GLN A 12 0.21 -12.16 13.27
N GLY A 13 0.87 -11.20 13.92
CA GLY A 13 1.55 -10.10 13.24
C GLY A 13 2.69 -10.60 12.35
N GLN A 14 3.50 -11.55 12.82
CA GLN A 14 4.58 -12.14 12.01
C GLN A 14 4.03 -12.78 10.73
N VAL A 15 3.00 -13.60 10.85
CA VAL A 15 2.37 -14.29 9.70
C VAL A 15 1.73 -13.28 8.74
N HIS A 16 0.96 -12.30 9.26
CA HIS A 16 0.30 -11.29 8.43
C HIS A 16 1.31 -10.51 7.57
N TRP A 17 2.35 -9.96 8.19
CA TRP A 17 3.35 -9.17 7.46
C TRP A 17 4.21 -10.01 6.51
N ALA A 18 4.48 -11.29 6.84
CA ALA A 18 5.18 -12.20 5.95
C ALA A 18 4.34 -12.54 4.71
N ALA A 19 3.06 -12.85 4.91
CA ALA A 19 2.11 -13.11 3.82
C ALA A 19 1.95 -11.88 2.91
N GLY A 20 1.78 -10.68 3.50
CA GLY A 20 1.70 -9.43 2.74
C GLY A 20 3.00 -9.14 1.96
N ALA A 21 4.17 -9.47 2.50
CA ALA A 21 5.44 -9.33 1.76
C ALA A 21 5.50 -10.31 0.58
N GLN A 22 5.01 -11.53 0.74
CA GLN A 22 4.92 -12.51 -0.34
C GLN A 22 3.95 -12.04 -1.43
N ALA A 23 2.75 -11.62 -1.05
CA ALA A 23 1.72 -11.13 -1.97
C ALA A 23 2.24 -9.95 -2.82
N ALA A 24 2.90 -8.97 -2.20
CA ALA A 24 3.47 -7.83 -2.90
C ALA A 24 4.57 -8.22 -3.91
N ILE A 25 5.34 -9.29 -3.66
CA ILE A 25 6.39 -9.75 -4.57
C ILE A 25 5.83 -10.63 -5.70
N VAL A 26 4.82 -11.44 -5.43
CA VAL A 26 4.33 -12.46 -6.37
C VAL A 26 3.09 -11.96 -7.09
N GLU A 27 2.05 -11.57 -6.35
CA GLU A 27 0.72 -11.30 -6.91
C GLU A 27 0.65 -9.90 -7.51
N GLU A 28 1.12 -8.88 -6.80
CA GLU A 28 1.11 -7.51 -7.33
C GLU A 28 2.07 -7.33 -8.51
N SER A 29 3.24 -7.98 -8.47
CA SER A 29 4.17 -7.92 -9.60
C SER A 29 3.56 -8.56 -10.84
N LEU A 30 2.88 -9.70 -10.69
CA LEU A 30 2.20 -10.37 -11.79
C LEU A 30 1.07 -9.50 -12.38
N LEU A 31 0.22 -8.94 -11.52
CA LEU A 31 -0.86 -8.03 -11.93
C LEU A 31 -0.33 -6.82 -12.71
N HIS A 32 0.77 -6.22 -12.24
CA HIS A 32 1.40 -5.09 -12.93
C HIS A 32 2.03 -5.50 -14.25
N ASP A 33 2.72 -6.63 -14.32
CA ASP A 33 3.37 -7.11 -15.53
C ASP A 33 2.34 -7.45 -16.62
N GLU A 34 1.23 -8.10 -16.26
CA GLU A 34 0.13 -8.39 -17.18
C GLU A 34 -0.52 -7.12 -17.70
N TRP A 35 -0.81 -6.16 -16.82
CA TRP A 35 -1.39 -4.88 -17.23
C TRP A 35 -0.44 -4.09 -18.15
N LEU A 36 0.85 -4.03 -17.81
CA LEU A 36 1.85 -3.32 -18.60
C LEU A 36 2.11 -4.01 -19.96
N ALA A 37 1.97 -5.32 -20.05
CA ALA A 37 2.06 -6.04 -21.32
C ALA A 37 0.88 -5.71 -22.25
N ALA A 38 -0.32 -5.60 -21.70
CA ALA A 38 -1.53 -5.21 -22.42
C ALA A 38 -1.56 -3.71 -22.79
N HIS A 39 -0.88 -2.86 -22.01
CA HIS A 39 -0.87 -1.40 -22.16
C HIS A 39 0.58 -0.89 -22.32
N PRO A 40 1.19 -1.00 -23.50
CA PRO A 40 2.56 -0.57 -23.75
C PRO A 40 2.73 0.92 -23.45
N ALA A 41 3.83 1.28 -22.80
CA ALA A 41 4.11 2.65 -22.40
C ALA A 41 4.13 3.59 -23.62
N ILE A 42 3.53 4.75 -23.48
CA ILE A 42 3.65 5.84 -24.43
C ILE A 42 5.14 6.25 -24.46
N PRO A 43 5.77 6.32 -25.67
CA PRO A 43 7.17 6.73 -25.80
C PRO A 43 7.43 8.09 -25.15
N ALA A 44 8.64 8.28 -24.59
CA ALA A 44 9.02 9.52 -23.91
C ALA A 44 8.95 10.74 -24.86
N GLU A 45 9.21 10.52 -26.16
CA GLU A 45 9.08 11.56 -27.22
C GLU A 45 7.63 12.03 -27.42
N GLN A 46 6.65 11.25 -26.96
CA GLN A 46 5.23 11.58 -27.00
C GLN A 46 4.69 12.01 -25.62
N GLY A 47 5.57 12.40 -24.69
CA GLY A 47 5.21 12.83 -23.34
C GLY A 47 5.01 11.67 -22.34
N GLY A 48 5.42 10.46 -22.71
CA GLY A 48 5.34 9.29 -21.84
C GLY A 48 6.37 9.33 -20.70
N ILE A 49 6.02 8.73 -19.56
CA ILE A 49 6.92 8.57 -18.41
C ILE A 49 7.91 7.43 -18.71
N ARG A 50 9.19 7.65 -18.44
CA ARG A 50 10.21 6.59 -18.55
C ARG A 50 9.86 5.43 -17.62
N ARG A 51 9.70 4.22 -18.18
CA ARG A 51 9.63 2.99 -17.39
C ARG A 51 10.89 2.85 -16.53
N GLY A 52 10.72 2.50 -15.26
CA GLY A 52 11.79 2.07 -14.37
C GLY A 52 12.38 3.13 -13.43
N ALA A 53 12.02 4.41 -13.54
CA ALA A 53 12.43 5.41 -12.56
C ALA A 53 11.22 5.78 -11.67
N PRO A 54 11.25 5.47 -10.37
CA PRO A 54 10.18 5.90 -9.47
C PRO A 54 10.18 7.43 -9.37
N SER A 55 8.98 8.03 -9.30
CA SER A 55 8.83 9.46 -9.07
C SER A 55 9.38 9.89 -7.71
N ALA A 56 9.57 11.18 -7.51
CA ALA A 56 9.97 11.72 -6.20
C ALA A 56 8.94 11.38 -5.11
N VAL A 57 7.64 11.36 -5.45
CA VAL A 57 6.56 10.96 -4.54
C VAL A 57 6.71 9.48 -4.16
N THR A 58 6.85 8.60 -5.14
CA THR A 58 7.03 7.16 -4.91
C THR A 58 8.29 6.88 -4.09
N MET A 59 9.41 7.54 -4.41
CA MET A 59 10.66 7.42 -3.64
C MET A 59 10.49 7.93 -2.21
N GLY A 60 9.86 9.09 -2.03
CA GLY A 60 9.59 9.65 -0.71
C GLY A 60 8.75 8.71 0.15
N TYR A 61 7.67 8.18 -0.41
CA TYR A 61 6.78 7.28 0.30
C TYR A 61 7.46 5.95 0.66
N THR A 62 8.11 5.30 -0.28
CA THR A 62 8.80 4.03 -0.01
C THR A 62 9.94 4.20 0.99
N ASN A 63 10.69 5.31 0.94
CA ASN A 63 11.72 5.61 1.92
C ASN A 63 11.13 5.88 3.31
N PHE A 64 10.01 6.60 3.40
CA PHE A 64 9.29 6.81 4.65
C PHE A 64 8.85 5.49 5.28
N LEU A 65 8.19 4.60 4.51
CA LEU A 65 7.77 3.28 4.98
C LEU A 65 8.96 2.42 5.45
N ARG A 66 10.06 2.44 4.72
CA ARG A 66 11.28 1.69 5.08
C ARG A 66 11.93 2.25 6.33
N ALA A 67 12.04 3.57 6.45
CA ALA A 67 12.62 4.23 7.61
C ALA A 67 11.81 3.97 8.88
N THR A 68 10.48 4.12 8.82
CA THR A 68 9.61 3.86 9.98
C THR A 68 9.61 2.37 10.37
N ALA A 69 9.55 1.46 9.40
CA ALA A 69 9.57 0.04 9.69
C ALA A 69 10.90 -0.42 10.31
N ALA A 70 12.02 0.19 9.97
CA ALA A 70 13.35 -0.20 10.44
C ALA A 70 13.79 0.56 11.71
N GLY A 71 13.52 1.86 11.79
CA GLY A 71 14.11 2.77 12.78
C GLY A 71 13.21 3.16 13.94
N GLU A 72 11.88 3.09 13.76
CA GLU A 72 10.91 3.48 14.79
C GLU A 72 10.40 2.26 15.58
N ASP A 73 9.62 2.49 16.62
CA ASP A 73 8.91 1.40 17.32
C ASP A 73 8.01 0.62 16.36
N TYR A 74 7.81 -0.69 16.62
CA TYR A 74 7.02 -1.57 15.76
C TYR A 74 5.63 -1.00 15.45
N VAL A 75 4.93 -0.49 16.46
CA VAL A 75 3.58 0.10 16.28
C VAL A 75 3.59 1.28 15.32
N VAL A 76 4.67 2.07 15.27
CA VAL A 76 4.80 3.22 14.36
C VAL A 76 4.95 2.74 12.91
N GLY A 77 5.81 1.74 12.69
CA GLY A 77 5.96 1.12 11.37
C GLY A 77 4.70 0.41 10.90
N ALA A 78 4.02 -0.32 11.78
CA ALA A 78 2.76 -1.01 11.50
C ALA A 78 1.64 -0.01 11.14
N ALA A 79 1.51 1.07 11.90
CA ALA A 79 0.55 2.14 11.62
C ALA A 79 0.85 2.87 10.29
N ALA A 80 2.13 3.06 9.95
CA ALA A 80 2.52 3.65 8.67
C ALA A 80 2.18 2.75 7.46
N ALA A 81 2.15 1.43 7.63
CA ALA A 81 1.81 0.49 6.57
C ALA A 81 0.29 0.33 6.37
N LEU A 82 -0.54 0.61 7.38
CA LEU A 82 -1.98 0.40 7.33
C LEU A 82 -2.70 1.14 6.18
N PRO A 83 -2.37 2.39 5.82
CA PRO A 83 -3.01 3.07 4.68
C PRO A 83 -2.87 2.33 3.34
N CYS A 84 -1.76 1.63 3.08
CA CYS A 84 -1.56 0.81 1.87
C CYS A 84 -2.58 -0.33 1.74
N TYR A 85 -3.19 -0.75 2.85
CA TYR A 85 -4.25 -1.75 2.88
C TYR A 85 -5.62 -1.08 2.87
N TRP A 86 -5.89 -0.23 3.85
CA TRP A 86 -7.23 0.29 4.09
C TRP A 86 -7.71 1.23 2.98
N LEU A 87 -6.88 2.17 2.54
CA LEU A 87 -7.29 3.12 1.50
C LEU A 87 -7.49 2.44 0.14
N TYR A 88 -6.70 1.39 -0.18
CA TYR A 88 -6.90 0.61 -1.40
C TYR A 88 -8.24 -0.13 -1.39
N LEU A 89 -8.65 -0.70 -0.25
CA LEU A 89 -9.97 -1.31 -0.12
C LEU A 89 -11.10 -0.29 -0.32
N GLU A 90 -11.01 0.87 0.34
CA GLU A 90 -12.02 1.93 0.21
C GLU A 90 -12.13 2.45 -1.22
N ILE A 91 -11.01 2.61 -1.91
CA ILE A 91 -10.96 3.00 -3.32
C ILE A 91 -11.54 1.87 -4.18
N GLY A 92 -11.14 0.62 -3.93
CA GLY A 92 -11.66 -0.56 -4.61
C GLY A 92 -13.18 -0.64 -4.56
N TYR A 93 -13.77 -0.52 -3.38
CA TYR A 93 -15.22 -0.52 -3.20
C TYR A 93 -15.93 0.59 -3.97
N ARG A 94 -15.40 1.82 -3.94
CA ARG A 94 -15.99 2.95 -4.68
C ARG A 94 -15.89 2.78 -6.18
N LEU A 95 -14.85 2.12 -6.67
CA LEU A 95 -14.64 1.89 -8.10
C LEU A 95 -15.44 0.69 -8.61
N LEU A 96 -15.69 -0.34 -7.78
CA LEU A 96 -16.54 -1.47 -8.15
C LEU A 96 -17.95 -1.05 -8.59
N GLU A 97 -18.51 0.00 -7.97
CA GLU A 97 -19.81 0.53 -8.35
C GLU A 97 -19.85 1.16 -9.75
N LYS A 98 -18.68 1.47 -10.32
CA LYS A 98 -18.52 2.23 -11.57
C LYS A 98 -17.78 1.46 -12.65
N THR A 99 -17.24 0.30 -12.33
CA THR A 99 -16.49 -0.52 -13.28
C THR A 99 -17.40 -1.40 -14.14
N HIS A 100 -16.87 -1.90 -15.23
CA HIS A 100 -17.49 -2.87 -16.13
C HIS A 100 -16.40 -3.81 -16.66
N GLU A 101 -16.79 -4.95 -17.25
CA GLU A 101 -15.88 -6.02 -17.67
C GLU A 101 -14.77 -5.55 -18.63
N GLU A 102 -15.08 -4.62 -19.53
CA GLU A 102 -14.11 -4.07 -20.50
C GLU A 102 -13.28 -2.89 -19.95
N HIS A 103 -13.47 -2.51 -18.67
CA HIS A 103 -12.72 -1.40 -18.09
C HIS A 103 -11.23 -1.75 -17.99
N PRO A 104 -10.30 -0.89 -18.46
CA PRO A 104 -8.85 -1.22 -18.51
C PRO A 104 -8.23 -1.53 -17.15
N TYR A 105 -8.82 -1.09 -16.05
CA TYR A 105 -8.40 -1.39 -14.68
C TYR A 105 -9.32 -2.39 -13.97
N ASN A 106 -10.17 -3.13 -14.69
CA ASN A 106 -11.14 -4.03 -14.06
C ASN A 106 -10.47 -5.11 -13.21
N ALA A 107 -9.36 -5.69 -13.66
CA ALA A 107 -8.60 -6.67 -12.88
C ALA A 107 -8.09 -6.08 -11.55
N TRP A 108 -7.51 -4.88 -11.57
CA TRP A 108 -7.07 -4.17 -10.38
C TRP A 108 -8.23 -3.86 -9.43
N ILE A 109 -9.34 -3.31 -9.95
CA ILE A 109 -10.52 -2.97 -9.16
C ILE A 109 -11.11 -4.21 -8.49
N SER A 110 -11.18 -5.34 -9.23
CA SER A 110 -11.72 -6.60 -8.72
C SER A 110 -10.87 -7.19 -7.60
N VAL A 111 -9.55 -7.06 -7.67
CA VAL A 111 -8.64 -7.51 -6.59
C VAL A 111 -8.85 -6.65 -5.35
N TYR A 112 -8.69 -5.34 -5.46
CA TYR A 112 -8.70 -4.45 -4.29
C TYR A 112 -10.10 -4.18 -3.72
N GLY A 113 -11.16 -4.36 -4.51
CA GLY A 113 -12.55 -4.33 -4.04
C GLY A 113 -13.13 -5.70 -3.66
N GLY A 114 -12.34 -6.78 -3.77
CA GLY A 114 -12.78 -8.13 -3.49
C GLY A 114 -12.79 -8.52 -2.01
N GLU A 115 -13.57 -9.53 -1.67
CA GLU A 115 -13.71 -10.01 -0.27
C GLU A 115 -12.41 -10.59 0.30
N GLU A 116 -11.55 -11.17 -0.53
CA GLU A 116 -10.26 -11.69 -0.10
C GLU A 116 -9.35 -10.58 0.42
N PHE A 117 -9.23 -9.49 -0.34
CA PHE A 117 -8.48 -8.32 0.08
C PHE A 117 -9.12 -7.63 1.29
N ALA A 118 -10.46 -7.56 1.35
CA ALA A 118 -11.18 -7.05 2.51
C ALA A 118 -10.89 -7.87 3.78
N ALA A 119 -10.80 -9.18 3.67
CA ALA A 119 -10.41 -10.04 4.79
C ALA A 119 -8.96 -9.77 5.22
N ASP A 120 -8.06 -9.50 4.28
CA ASP A 120 -6.67 -9.16 4.59
C ASP A 120 -6.55 -7.80 5.28
N VAL A 121 -7.31 -6.80 4.83
CA VAL A 121 -7.41 -5.50 5.51
C VAL A 121 -7.89 -5.64 6.93
N ARG A 122 -8.93 -6.46 7.18
CA ARG A 122 -9.39 -6.72 8.55
C ARG A 122 -8.31 -7.35 9.43
N ARG A 123 -7.50 -8.27 8.87
CA ARG A 123 -6.34 -8.85 9.59
C ARG A 123 -5.27 -7.79 9.87
N CYS A 124 -5.00 -6.92 8.91
CA CYS A 124 -4.06 -5.81 9.08
C CYS A 124 -4.49 -4.87 10.20
N VAL A 125 -5.77 -4.46 10.20
CA VAL A 125 -6.35 -3.61 11.26
C VAL A 125 -6.17 -4.28 12.62
N ALA A 126 -6.54 -5.56 12.77
CA ALA A 126 -6.42 -6.28 14.04
C ALA A 126 -4.97 -6.34 14.56
N VAL A 127 -4.00 -6.57 13.67
CA VAL A 127 -2.57 -6.59 14.03
C VAL A 127 -2.07 -5.21 14.47
N VAL A 128 -2.53 -4.15 13.81
CA VAL A 128 -2.17 -2.77 14.18
C VAL A 128 -2.84 -2.35 15.50
N GLU A 129 -4.10 -2.71 15.70
CA GLU A 129 -4.83 -2.47 16.96
C GLU A 129 -4.17 -3.18 18.14
N GLU A 130 -3.81 -4.46 18.00
CA GLU A 130 -3.06 -5.20 19.02
C GLU A 130 -1.77 -4.47 19.42
N ALA A 131 -0.99 -4.02 18.43
CA ALA A 131 0.25 -3.29 18.68
C ALA A 131 -0.02 -1.93 19.36
N PHE A 132 -1.10 -1.25 18.96
CA PHE A 132 -1.49 0.04 19.51
C PHE A 132 -1.99 -0.06 20.95
N GLU A 133 -2.71 -1.12 21.30
CA GLU A 133 -3.17 -1.38 22.68
C GLU A 133 -2.01 -1.59 23.65
N GLN A 134 -0.94 -2.25 23.20
CA GLN A 134 0.26 -2.51 23.99
C GLN A 134 1.22 -1.31 24.07
N ALA A 135 1.00 -0.29 23.23
CA ALA A 135 1.89 0.86 23.11
C ALA A 135 1.71 1.87 24.25
N SER A 136 2.81 2.50 24.64
CA SER A 136 2.79 3.67 25.54
C SER A 136 2.09 4.88 24.91
N PRO A 137 1.66 5.87 25.70
CA PRO A 137 1.04 7.09 25.16
C PRO A 137 1.89 7.80 24.10
N ASN A 138 3.21 7.88 24.29
CA ASN A 138 4.11 8.52 23.32
C ASN A 138 4.21 7.73 22.01
N GLN A 139 4.27 6.41 22.08
CA GLN A 139 4.26 5.53 20.92
C GLN A 139 2.95 5.63 20.14
N ARG A 140 1.81 5.72 20.82
CA ARG A 140 0.49 5.93 20.19
C ARG A 140 0.44 7.26 19.43
N VAL A 141 0.97 8.34 19.99
CA VAL A 141 1.06 9.64 19.30
C VAL A 141 1.96 9.54 18.06
N ALA A 142 3.11 8.89 18.19
CA ALA A 142 4.02 8.67 17.06
C ALA A 142 3.37 7.82 15.95
N ALA A 143 2.68 6.72 16.33
CA ALA A 143 1.94 5.87 15.41
C ALA A 143 0.84 6.62 14.67
N ALA A 144 0.03 7.43 15.36
CA ALA A 144 -1.00 8.26 14.75
C ALA A 144 -0.42 9.27 13.74
N ARG A 145 0.73 9.89 14.07
CA ARG A 145 1.42 10.79 13.12
C ARG A 145 1.94 10.05 11.90
N ALA A 146 2.51 8.87 12.08
CA ALA A 146 3.02 8.04 10.99
C ALA A 146 1.88 7.59 10.06
N TYR A 147 0.74 7.16 10.62
CA TYR A 147 -0.48 6.85 9.87
C TYR A 147 -0.94 8.05 9.02
N MET A 148 -1.07 9.23 9.62
CA MET A 148 -1.48 10.45 8.90
C MET A 148 -0.48 10.83 7.80
N SER A 149 0.82 10.69 8.05
CA SER A 149 1.84 10.94 7.04
C SER A 149 1.72 9.96 5.87
N ALA A 150 1.48 8.68 6.14
CA ALA A 150 1.24 7.67 5.11
C ALA A 150 -0.02 7.99 4.29
N CYS A 151 -1.12 8.41 4.92
CA CYS A 151 -2.33 8.84 4.20
C CYS A 151 -2.06 10.03 3.24
N LEU A 152 -1.20 10.97 3.63
CA LEU A 152 -0.80 12.07 2.74
C LEU A 152 0.05 11.57 1.57
N TYR A 153 0.96 10.63 1.81
CA TYR A 153 1.72 9.98 0.74
C TYR A 153 0.84 9.19 -0.21
N GLU A 154 -0.16 8.47 0.29
CA GLU A 154 -1.13 7.76 -0.57
C GLU A 154 -1.91 8.73 -1.46
N ARG A 155 -2.42 9.82 -0.90
CA ARG A 155 -3.06 10.88 -1.69
C ARG A 155 -2.14 11.39 -2.80
N ASP A 156 -0.90 11.72 -2.47
CA ASP A 156 0.06 12.27 -3.43
C ASP A 156 0.47 11.20 -4.46
N PHE A 157 0.51 9.92 -4.06
CA PHE A 157 0.77 8.79 -4.93
C PHE A 157 -0.32 8.62 -5.99
N PHE A 158 -1.59 8.66 -5.62
CA PHE A 158 -2.69 8.62 -6.59
C PHE A 158 -2.76 9.88 -7.45
N ASP A 159 -2.49 11.05 -6.89
CA ASP A 159 -2.59 12.35 -7.58
C ASP A 159 -1.42 12.60 -8.56
N GLN A 160 -0.26 11.95 -8.37
CA GLN A 160 0.91 12.15 -9.23
C GLN A 160 0.64 11.78 -10.70
N ALA A 161 -0.13 10.73 -10.97
CA ALA A 161 -0.49 10.33 -12.32
C ALA A 161 -1.33 11.41 -13.02
N HIS A 162 -2.26 12.02 -12.29
CA HIS A 162 -3.09 13.11 -12.80
C HIS A 162 -2.27 14.40 -13.07
N ARG A 163 -1.29 14.69 -12.22
CA ARG A 163 -0.39 15.85 -12.40
C ARG A 163 0.57 15.69 -13.57
N ALA A 164 0.99 14.45 -13.86
CA ALA A 164 1.89 14.16 -14.98
C ALA A 164 1.23 14.35 -16.37
N LEU A 165 -0.11 14.42 -16.42
CA LEU A 165 -0.90 14.63 -17.65
C LEU A 165 -1.20 16.12 -17.94
N ARG A 166 -0.75 17.04 -17.10
CA ARG A 166 -0.89 18.51 -17.26
C ARG A 166 0.41 19.14 -17.70
#